data_313d6fee20da9e373eb1f99d3c1c702c
#
_entry.id   313d6fee20da9e373eb1f99d3c1c702c
#
_cell.length_a   1.000
_cell.length_b   1.000
_cell.length_c   1.000
_cell.angle_alpha   90.00
_cell.angle_beta   90.00
_cell.angle_gamma   90.00
#
_symmetry.space_group_name_H-M   'P 1'
#
loop_
_entity.id
_entity.type
_entity.pdbx_description
1 polymer ?
#
loop_
_entity_poly.entity_id
_entity_poly.type
_entity_poly.pdbx_seq_one_letter_code
_entity_poly.pdbx_strand_id
1 'polypeptide(L)'
;MAFAALNEQRRSRRWNIFFKTLFLAYLFLVFFALYLPEETAKGITVGKHTAVVELSGMIADNAEANADDIVGGLRAAFKDENTAGVILRINSPGGSPVQAGYVYDEIMRLREKYPETKLYAVITDMAASGGYYVAAAADEIYADKASVVGSIGVLMNSFGFTEAMDKLGVERRLYTAGEHKGMLDPFSKENPADVAHIKTMLNGIHQQFIDAVKQGRGDRLADDPNIFSGLFWTGEESINLGLVDGLGSSSYVAREIIKQEKMIDFTPRPDYWRRFADRIGLAMARVLGNNLGINN
;
A
#
# COMPACT_ATOMS: atom_id res chain seq x y z
N MET A 1 24.38 -36.88 58.89
CA MET A 1 24.82 -36.06 57.74
C MET A 1 24.16 -36.46 56.42
N ALA A 2 24.03 -37.73 56.07
CA ALA A 2 23.46 -38.16 54.78
C ALA A 2 21.99 -37.72 54.53
N PHE A 3 21.16 -37.75 55.55
CA PHE A 3 19.74 -37.33 55.40
C PHE A 3 19.56 -35.82 55.18
N ALA A 4 20.45 -34.97 55.71
CA ALA A 4 20.39 -33.52 55.47
C ALA A 4 20.74 -33.18 54.02
N ALA A 5 21.77 -33.82 53.46
CA ALA A 5 22.15 -33.63 52.06
C ALA A 5 21.08 -34.12 51.06
N LEU A 6 20.40 -35.22 51.36
CA LEU A 6 19.27 -35.74 50.56
C LEU A 6 18.06 -34.79 50.60
N ASN A 7 17.76 -34.19 51.72
CA ASN A 7 16.66 -33.22 51.85
C ASN A 7 16.99 -31.92 51.12
N GLU A 8 18.22 -31.47 51.11
CA GLU A 8 18.67 -30.27 50.39
C GLU A 8 18.65 -30.48 48.90
N GLN A 9 19.10 -31.66 48.41
CA GLN A 9 18.97 -32.01 46.99
C GLN A 9 17.51 -32.08 46.53
N ARG A 10 16.61 -32.64 47.33
CA ARG A 10 15.17 -32.69 47.04
C ARG A 10 14.56 -31.29 47.01
N ARG A 11 14.96 -30.41 47.91
CA ARG A 11 14.52 -29.01 47.98
C ARG A 11 15.03 -28.22 46.78
N SER A 12 16.30 -28.35 46.43
CA SER A 12 16.90 -27.72 45.24
C SER A 12 16.22 -28.17 43.93
N ARG A 13 15.94 -29.49 43.82
CA ARG A 13 15.25 -30.05 42.64
C ARG A 13 13.82 -29.53 42.54
N ARG A 14 13.08 -29.38 43.65
CA ARG A 14 11.72 -28.79 43.65
C ARG A 14 11.73 -27.32 43.25
N TRP A 15 12.67 -26.52 43.73
CA TRP A 15 12.82 -25.13 43.37
C TRP A 15 13.23 -24.96 41.89
N ASN A 16 14.10 -25.84 41.42
CA ASN A 16 14.54 -25.81 40.00
C ASN A 16 13.37 -26.17 39.05
N ILE A 17 12.55 -27.14 39.41
CA ILE A 17 11.32 -27.47 38.67
C ILE A 17 10.33 -26.30 38.74
N PHE A 18 10.12 -25.73 39.91
CA PHE A 18 9.20 -24.59 40.11
C PHE A 18 9.61 -23.37 39.22
N PHE A 19 10.87 -22.97 39.27
CA PHE A 19 11.33 -21.86 38.45
C PHE A 19 11.29 -22.16 36.96
N LYS A 20 11.60 -23.39 36.54
CA LYS A 20 11.46 -23.78 35.13
C LYS A 20 10.00 -23.76 34.67
N THR A 21 9.07 -24.24 35.51
CA THR A 21 7.63 -24.20 35.18
C THR A 21 7.10 -22.76 35.16
N LEU A 22 7.52 -21.93 36.12
CA LEU A 22 7.16 -20.51 36.17
C LEU A 22 7.68 -19.76 34.96
N PHE A 23 8.92 -20.02 34.54
CA PHE A 23 9.52 -19.43 33.35
C PHE A 23 8.80 -19.87 32.08
N LEU A 24 8.46 -21.16 31.97
CA LEU A 24 7.67 -21.70 30.86
C LEU A 24 6.26 -21.07 30.82
N ALA A 25 5.61 -20.96 31.97
CA ALA A 25 4.31 -20.31 32.08
C ALA A 25 4.38 -18.82 31.75
N TYR A 26 5.45 -18.11 32.14
CA TYR A 26 5.72 -16.74 31.75
C TYR A 26 5.91 -16.62 30.24
N LEU A 27 6.75 -17.48 29.64
CA LEU A 27 6.93 -17.51 28.17
C LEU A 27 5.63 -17.81 27.44
N PHE A 28 4.80 -18.71 27.98
CA PHE A 28 3.49 -19.03 27.42
C PHE A 28 2.52 -17.84 27.55
N LEU A 29 2.54 -17.12 28.66
CA LEU A 29 1.72 -15.94 28.90
C LEU A 29 2.15 -14.77 27.98
N VAL A 30 3.47 -14.55 27.82
CA VAL A 30 4.01 -13.58 26.88
C VAL A 30 3.66 -13.98 25.44
N PHE A 31 3.83 -15.25 25.10
CA PHE A 31 3.44 -15.79 23.80
C PHE A 31 1.94 -15.59 23.55
N PHE A 32 1.09 -15.91 24.53
CA PHE A 32 -0.36 -15.75 24.42
C PHE A 32 -0.77 -14.27 24.33
N ALA A 33 -0.13 -13.40 25.11
CA ALA A 33 -0.35 -11.95 25.06
C ALA A 33 0.09 -11.34 23.72
N LEU A 34 1.14 -11.87 23.10
CA LEU A 34 1.61 -11.45 21.78
C LEU A 34 0.80 -12.09 20.63
N TYR A 35 0.14 -13.23 20.89
CA TYR A 35 -0.66 -13.96 19.91
C TYR A 35 -2.16 -13.70 19.99
N LEU A 36 -2.62 -12.96 21.01
CA LEU A 36 -3.99 -12.45 20.99
C LEU A 36 -4.09 -11.52 19.78
N PRO A 37 -4.92 -11.87 18.76
CA PRO A 37 -5.09 -10.99 17.61
C PRO A 37 -5.54 -9.62 18.16
N GLU A 38 -4.96 -8.54 17.64
CA GLU A 38 -5.42 -7.16 17.93
C GLU A 38 -6.91 -6.97 17.57
N GLU A 39 -7.49 -7.89 16.81
CA GLU A 39 -8.94 -7.94 16.54
C GLU A 39 -9.78 -8.09 17.83
N THR A 40 -9.26 -8.74 18.88
CA THR A 40 -9.92 -8.76 20.20
C THR A 40 -9.69 -7.49 21.00
N ALA A 41 -8.65 -6.72 20.67
CA ALA A 41 -8.37 -5.41 21.25
C ALA A 41 -9.01 -4.25 20.45
N LYS A 42 -9.56 -4.49 19.25
CA LYS A 42 -10.53 -3.57 18.63
C LYS A 42 -11.77 -3.60 19.54
N GLY A 43 -11.67 -2.87 20.65
CA GLY A 43 -12.77 -2.68 21.58
C GLY A 43 -14.00 -2.35 20.76
N ILE A 44 -15.12 -2.97 21.09
CA ILE A 44 -16.43 -2.64 20.57
C ILE A 44 -16.49 -1.13 20.48
N THR A 45 -16.32 -0.59 19.26
CA THR A 45 -16.35 0.84 19.01
C THR A 45 -17.80 1.24 19.12
N VAL A 46 -18.21 1.51 20.37
CA VAL A 46 -19.54 1.99 20.66
C VAL A 46 -19.65 3.41 20.13
N GLY A 47 -20.42 3.58 19.06
CA GLY A 47 -20.75 4.88 18.49
C GLY A 47 -20.16 5.17 17.11
N LYS A 48 -20.73 6.13 16.44
CA LYS A 48 -20.31 6.58 15.11
C LYS A 48 -18.88 7.11 15.13
N HIS A 49 -18.16 6.87 14.04
CA HIS A 49 -16.77 7.29 13.87
C HIS A 49 -16.42 7.52 12.40
N THR A 50 -15.31 8.20 12.18
CA THR A 50 -14.67 8.33 10.87
C THR A 50 -13.69 7.18 10.70
N ALA A 51 -13.85 6.37 9.67
CA ALA A 51 -12.87 5.34 9.31
C ALA A 51 -11.71 5.97 8.53
N VAL A 52 -10.47 5.54 8.82
CA VAL A 52 -9.27 6.01 8.10
C VAL A 52 -8.58 4.81 7.48
N VAL A 53 -8.19 4.95 6.22
CA VAL A 53 -7.32 4.00 5.53
C VAL A 53 -6.13 4.77 4.96
N GLU A 54 -4.92 4.27 5.19
CA GLU A 54 -3.68 4.89 4.73
C GLU A 54 -3.27 4.36 3.36
N LEU A 55 -2.87 5.26 2.47
CA LEU A 55 -2.13 4.96 1.26
C LEU A 55 -0.82 5.72 1.30
N SER A 56 0.25 5.09 1.77
CA SER A 56 1.54 5.74 2.00
C SER A 56 2.66 5.06 1.22
N GLY A 57 3.49 5.86 0.55
CA GLY A 57 4.65 5.40 -0.21
C GLY A 57 4.32 5.03 -1.66
N MET A 58 5.26 4.33 -2.30
CA MET A 58 5.14 3.90 -3.69
C MET A 58 4.10 2.79 -3.84
N ILE A 59 3.19 2.95 -4.80
CA ILE A 59 2.15 1.95 -5.11
C ILE A 59 2.79 0.82 -5.93
N ALA A 60 2.90 -0.37 -5.33
CA ALA A 60 3.46 -1.54 -5.99
C ALA A 60 2.99 -2.82 -5.28
N ASP A 61 3.00 -3.94 -6.00
CA ASP A 61 2.54 -5.25 -5.52
C ASP A 61 3.19 -5.71 -4.20
N ASN A 62 4.49 -5.45 -4.03
CA ASN A 62 5.26 -5.86 -2.85
C ASN A 62 5.56 -4.71 -1.88
N ALA A 63 4.86 -3.57 -2.00
CA ALA A 63 5.02 -2.40 -1.14
C ALA A 63 3.96 -2.36 -0.02
N GLU A 64 4.13 -1.44 0.92
CA GLU A 64 3.09 -1.15 1.93
C GLU A 64 1.82 -0.62 1.25
N ALA A 65 1.97 0.20 0.20
CA ALA A 65 0.86 0.67 -0.62
C ALA A 65 0.57 -0.31 -1.78
N ASN A 66 0.22 -1.56 -1.47
CA ASN A 66 -0.29 -2.51 -2.45
C ASN A 66 -1.83 -2.49 -2.48
N ALA A 67 -2.40 -2.90 -3.61
CA ALA A 67 -3.85 -2.84 -3.80
C ALA A 67 -4.62 -3.75 -2.84
N ASP A 68 -4.12 -4.95 -2.56
CA ASP A 68 -4.84 -5.92 -1.73
C ASP A 68 -5.03 -5.42 -0.29
N ASP A 69 -4.00 -4.84 0.31
CA ASP A 69 -4.07 -4.29 1.66
C ASP A 69 -4.98 -3.06 1.69
N ILE A 70 -4.81 -2.11 0.77
CA ILE A 70 -5.64 -0.89 0.71
C ILE A 70 -7.11 -1.25 0.50
N VAL A 71 -7.41 -2.12 -0.46
CA VAL A 71 -8.75 -2.62 -0.76
C VAL A 71 -9.34 -3.36 0.44
N GLY A 72 -8.52 -4.18 1.13
CA GLY A 72 -8.91 -4.87 2.37
C GLY A 72 -9.36 -3.89 3.45
N GLY A 73 -8.58 -2.83 3.69
CA GLY A 73 -8.89 -1.76 4.63
C GLY A 73 -10.17 -1.00 4.25
N LEU A 74 -10.30 -0.62 2.98
CA LEU A 74 -11.49 0.07 2.47
C LEU A 74 -12.75 -0.79 2.64
N ARG A 75 -12.70 -2.08 2.28
CA ARG A 75 -13.83 -3.00 2.48
C ARG A 75 -14.23 -3.11 3.94
N ALA A 76 -13.28 -3.19 4.85
CA ALA A 76 -13.54 -3.24 6.28
C ALA A 76 -14.18 -1.95 6.78
N ALA A 77 -13.65 -0.78 6.35
CA ALA A 77 -14.17 0.53 6.70
C ALA A 77 -15.63 0.74 6.23
N PHE A 78 -15.94 0.40 4.99
CA PHE A 78 -17.30 0.54 4.45
C PHE A 78 -18.28 -0.48 5.02
N LYS A 79 -17.81 -1.63 5.48
CA LYS A 79 -18.67 -2.69 6.07
C LYS A 79 -19.06 -2.39 7.51
N ASP A 80 -18.31 -1.57 8.21
CA ASP A 80 -18.59 -1.23 9.62
C ASP A 80 -19.81 -0.31 9.69
N GLU A 81 -20.89 -0.77 10.35
CA GLU A 81 -22.16 -0.05 10.48
C GLU A 81 -22.04 1.26 11.27
N ASN A 82 -20.97 1.45 12.03
CA ASN A 82 -20.69 2.66 12.78
C ASN A 82 -19.84 3.67 11.99
N THR A 83 -19.36 3.33 10.81
CA THR A 83 -18.66 4.27 9.94
C THR A 83 -19.61 5.34 9.43
N ALA A 84 -19.33 6.59 9.75
CA ALA A 84 -20.09 7.74 9.29
C ALA A 84 -19.55 8.31 7.96
N GLY A 85 -18.28 8.08 7.69
CA GLY A 85 -17.59 8.42 6.46
C GLY A 85 -16.18 7.84 6.47
N VAL A 86 -15.61 7.65 5.30
CA VAL A 86 -14.28 7.07 5.12
C VAL A 86 -13.30 8.14 4.65
N ILE A 87 -12.15 8.22 5.28
CA ILE A 87 -11.01 9.00 4.83
C ILE A 87 -9.97 8.05 4.26
N LEU A 88 -9.65 8.21 2.99
CA LEU A 88 -8.45 7.65 2.39
C LEU A 88 -7.34 8.70 2.49
N ARG A 89 -6.41 8.50 3.42
CA ARG A 89 -5.30 9.41 3.65
C ARG A 89 -4.13 9.04 2.74
N ILE A 90 -3.75 9.96 1.85
CA ILE A 90 -2.81 9.68 0.75
C ILE A 90 -1.51 10.47 0.95
N ASN A 91 -0.39 9.75 0.93
CA ASN A 91 0.97 10.30 0.81
C ASN A 91 1.78 9.43 -0.15
N SER A 92 1.60 9.64 -1.46
CA SER A 92 2.16 8.75 -2.47
C SER A 92 2.66 9.48 -3.72
N PRO A 93 3.86 9.17 -4.18
CA PRO A 93 4.37 9.63 -5.48
C PRO A 93 3.74 8.88 -6.67
N GLY A 94 2.88 7.89 -6.42
CA GLY A 94 2.33 6.99 -7.42
C GLY A 94 3.08 5.67 -7.50
N GLY A 95 3.09 5.07 -8.68
CA GLY A 95 3.72 3.78 -8.93
C GLY A 95 3.01 2.98 -10.00
N SER A 96 2.74 1.70 -9.74
CA SER A 96 2.09 0.80 -10.71
C SER A 96 0.70 1.26 -11.10
N PRO A 97 0.44 1.50 -12.39
CA PRO A 97 -0.90 1.85 -12.86
C PRO A 97 -1.91 0.71 -12.66
N VAL A 98 -1.46 -0.54 -12.64
CA VAL A 98 -2.33 -1.70 -12.38
C VAL A 98 -2.82 -1.70 -10.94
N GLN A 99 -1.90 -1.52 -9.97
CA GLN A 99 -2.26 -1.47 -8.56
C GLN A 99 -3.16 -0.26 -8.24
N ALA A 100 -2.85 0.92 -8.81
CA ALA A 100 -3.69 2.10 -8.68
C ALA A 100 -5.09 1.88 -9.27
N GLY A 101 -5.18 1.24 -10.44
CA GLY A 101 -6.43 0.88 -11.08
C GLY A 101 -7.31 -0.05 -10.23
N TYR A 102 -6.72 -1.09 -9.62
CA TYR A 102 -7.48 -1.99 -8.72
C TYR A 102 -8.08 -1.26 -7.53
N VAL A 103 -7.33 -0.31 -6.94
CA VAL A 103 -7.85 0.50 -5.83
C VAL A 103 -8.96 1.43 -6.32
N TYR A 104 -8.77 2.10 -7.46
CA TYR A 104 -9.76 2.98 -8.08
C TYR A 104 -11.07 2.24 -8.33
N ASP A 105 -11.02 1.11 -9.03
CA ASP A 105 -12.20 0.32 -9.39
C ASP A 105 -12.96 -0.16 -8.14
N GLU A 106 -12.23 -0.57 -7.11
CA GLU A 106 -12.86 -0.99 -5.86
C GLU A 106 -13.51 0.19 -5.11
N ILE A 107 -12.89 1.37 -5.09
CA ILE A 107 -13.52 2.56 -4.52
C ILE A 107 -14.84 2.87 -5.25
N MET A 108 -14.82 2.88 -6.58
CA MET A 108 -16.03 3.12 -7.38
C MET A 108 -17.14 2.11 -7.06
N ARG A 109 -16.79 0.83 -6.96
CA ARG A 109 -17.71 -0.25 -6.56
C ARG A 109 -18.26 -0.06 -5.14
N LEU A 110 -17.41 0.34 -4.19
CA LEU A 110 -17.84 0.55 -2.80
C LEU A 110 -18.76 1.76 -2.67
N ARG A 111 -18.50 2.85 -3.37
CA ARG A 111 -19.36 4.04 -3.42
C ARG A 111 -20.75 3.71 -3.99
N GLU A 112 -20.81 2.89 -5.03
CA GLU A 112 -22.08 2.41 -5.59
C GLU A 112 -22.84 1.51 -4.59
N LYS A 113 -22.11 0.62 -3.90
CA LYS A 113 -22.71 -0.32 -2.94
C LYS A 113 -23.16 0.36 -1.64
N TYR A 114 -22.48 1.41 -1.20
CA TYR A 114 -22.74 2.11 0.07
C TYR A 114 -22.93 3.62 -0.17
N PRO A 115 -23.99 4.03 -0.88
CA PRO A 115 -24.15 5.43 -1.32
C PRO A 115 -24.29 6.44 -0.16
N GLU A 116 -24.71 5.98 1.03
CA GLU A 116 -24.81 6.82 2.23
C GLU A 116 -23.47 7.06 2.92
N THR A 117 -22.46 6.24 2.66
CA THR A 117 -21.12 6.36 3.25
C THR A 117 -20.17 7.00 2.24
N LYS A 118 -19.86 8.28 2.46
CA LYS A 118 -18.97 9.04 1.57
C LYS A 118 -17.50 8.69 1.81
N LEU A 119 -16.72 8.71 0.74
CA LEU A 119 -15.25 8.56 0.78
C LEU A 119 -14.59 9.89 0.44
N TYR A 120 -13.74 10.35 1.33
CA TYR A 120 -12.94 11.56 1.21
C TYR A 120 -11.47 11.20 1.03
N ALA A 121 -10.86 11.61 -0.07
CA ALA A 121 -9.40 11.55 -0.18
C ALA A 121 -8.78 12.74 0.53
N VAL A 122 -7.83 12.51 1.42
CA VAL A 122 -7.09 13.58 2.09
C VAL A 122 -5.61 13.44 1.77
N ILE A 123 -5.11 14.38 0.99
CA ILE A 123 -3.73 14.41 0.55
C ILE A 123 -2.89 15.09 1.63
N THR A 124 -1.87 14.39 2.13
CA THR A 124 -0.91 14.96 3.08
C THR A 124 0.21 15.69 2.32
N ASP A 125 1.40 15.06 2.17
CA ASP A 125 2.48 15.71 1.45
C ASP A 125 2.26 15.65 -0.07
N MET A 126 1.79 14.50 -0.58
CA MET A 126 1.57 14.35 -2.02
C MET A 126 0.56 13.28 -2.39
N ALA A 127 -0.13 13.52 -3.52
CA ALA A 127 -0.81 12.51 -4.32
C ALA A 127 -0.47 12.78 -5.77
N ALA A 128 0.59 12.16 -6.26
CA ALA A 128 1.09 12.32 -7.61
C ALA A 128 0.93 11.03 -8.41
N SER A 129 0.72 11.14 -9.73
CA SER A 129 0.62 9.99 -10.65
C SER A 129 -0.41 8.96 -10.15
N GLY A 130 -0.03 7.69 -9.96
CA GLY A 130 -0.91 6.65 -9.41
C GLY A 130 -1.59 7.03 -8.09
N GLY A 131 -0.97 7.88 -7.26
CA GLY A 131 -1.59 8.40 -6.03
C GLY A 131 -2.79 9.30 -6.33
N TYR A 132 -2.70 10.14 -7.34
CA TYR A 132 -3.83 10.96 -7.79
C TYR A 132 -4.87 10.13 -8.56
N TYR A 133 -4.43 9.12 -9.30
CA TYR A 133 -5.34 8.16 -9.95
C TYR A 133 -6.33 7.59 -8.92
N VAL A 134 -5.82 7.12 -7.78
CA VAL A 134 -6.65 6.61 -6.69
C VAL A 134 -7.49 7.72 -6.05
N ALA A 135 -6.90 8.91 -5.79
CA ALA A 135 -7.62 10.03 -5.18
C ALA A 135 -8.84 10.45 -6.01
N ALA A 136 -8.74 10.41 -7.34
CA ALA A 136 -9.80 10.79 -8.26
C ALA A 136 -11.09 9.95 -8.11
N ALA A 137 -11.00 8.75 -7.54
CA ALA A 137 -12.16 7.91 -7.24
C ALA A 137 -12.98 8.37 -6.04
N ALA A 138 -12.50 9.32 -5.23
CA ALA A 138 -13.19 9.81 -4.03
C ALA A 138 -14.42 10.67 -4.39
N ASP A 139 -15.32 10.82 -3.42
CA ASP A 139 -16.45 11.78 -3.54
C ASP A 139 -15.94 13.22 -3.52
N GLU A 140 -15.02 13.51 -2.60
CA GLU A 140 -14.33 14.79 -2.48
C GLU A 140 -12.86 14.58 -2.12
N ILE A 141 -12.02 15.53 -2.53
CA ILE A 141 -10.57 15.52 -2.32
C ILE A 141 -10.16 16.77 -1.55
N TYR A 142 -9.46 16.58 -0.45
CA TYR A 142 -8.88 17.64 0.36
C TYR A 142 -7.36 17.56 0.38
N ALA A 143 -6.68 18.70 0.47
CA ALA A 143 -5.22 18.77 0.51
C ALA A 143 -4.76 19.86 1.48
N ASP A 144 -3.50 19.84 1.90
CA ASP A 144 -2.84 21.04 2.42
C ASP A 144 -2.48 21.98 1.26
N LYS A 145 -2.40 23.27 1.54
CA LYS A 145 -2.03 24.27 0.52
C LYS A 145 -0.70 23.98 -0.18
N ALA A 146 0.23 23.33 0.53
CA ALA A 146 1.56 22.98 0.04
C ALA A 146 1.67 21.54 -0.46
N SER A 147 0.61 20.74 -0.39
CA SER A 147 0.61 19.36 -0.93
C SER A 147 0.91 19.37 -2.43
N VAL A 148 1.61 18.34 -2.90
CA VAL A 148 1.88 18.15 -4.32
C VAL A 148 0.78 17.27 -4.94
N VAL A 149 0.09 17.78 -5.96
CA VAL A 149 -1.10 17.15 -6.55
C VAL A 149 -0.96 17.06 -8.05
N GLY A 150 -1.41 15.96 -8.67
CA GLY A 150 -1.47 15.81 -10.11
C GLY A 150 -0.44 14.82 -10.67
N SER A 151 0.50 15.27 -11.49
CA SER A 151 1.40 14.39 -12.26
C SER A 151 0.62 13.33 -13.04
N ILE A 152 -0.47 13.76 -13.72
CA ILE A 152 -1.32 12.89 -14.53
C ILE A 152 -0.60 12.60 -15.83
N GLY A 153 0.22 11.55 -15.80
CA GLY A 153 1.08 11.15 -16.89
C GLY A 153 1.66 9.76 -16.64
N VAL A 154 2.26 9.20 -17.70
CA VAL A 154 2.92 7.89 -17.67
C VAL A 154 4.31 8.02 -18.24
N LEU A 155 5.29 7.43 -17.58
CA LEU A 155 6.66 7.41 -18.06
C LEU A 155 7.23 5.99 -18.03
N MET A 156 8.13 5.73 -18.94
CA MET A 156 9.06 4.61 -18.90
C MET A 156 10.45 5.17 -19.16
N ASN A 157 11.41 4.88 -18.29
CA ASN A 157 12.79 5.32 -18.46
C ASN A 157 13.71 4.13 -18.63
N SER A 158 14.76 4.32 -19.43
CA SER A 158 15.83 3.36 -19.65
C SER A 158 17.15 4.10 -19.85
N PHE A 159 18.25 3.37 -19.83
CA PHE A 159 19.59 3.91 -20.11
C PHE A 159 20.15 3.21 -21.34
N GLY A 160 20.94 3.93 -22.15
CA GLY A 160 21.68 3.37 -23.30
C GLY A 160 23.19 3.31 -22.97
N PHE A 161 23.78 2.11 -23.08
CA PHE A 161 25.21 1.89 -22.79
C PHE A 161 26.02 1.53 -24.04
N THR A 162 25.45 1.58 -25.24
CA THR A 162 26.12 1.16 -26.49
C THR A 162 27.44 1.88 -26.73
N GLU A 163 27.46 3.22 -26.61
CA GLU A 163 28.69 4.00 -26.81
C GLU A 163 29.75 3.76 -25.73
N ALA A 164 29.33 3.48 -24.49
CA ALA A 164 30.25 3.14 -23.42
C ALA A 164 30.92 1.78 -23.67
N MET A 165 30.15 0.81 -24.15
CA MET A 165 30.68 -0.51 -24.53
C MET A 165 31.66 -0.43 -25.69
N ASP A 166 31.33 0.35 -26.73
CA ASP A 166 32.22 0.55 -27.88
C ASP A 166 33.58 1.14 -27.44
N LYS A 167 33.56 2.15 -26.53
CA LYS A 167 34.80 2.73 -25.97
C LYS A 167 35.61 1.77 -25.11
N LEU A 168 34.96 0.80 -24.48
CA LEU A 168 35.60 -0.23 -23.65
C LEU A 168 35.99 -1.49 -24.43
N GLY A 169 35.68 -1.56 -25.72
CA GLY A 169 35.92 -2.76 -26.55
C GLY A 169 35.06 -3.96 -26.14
N VAL A 170 33.87 -3.72 -25.58
CA VAL A 170 32.92 -4.75 -25.15
C VAL A 170 31.87 -4.97 -26.22
N GLU A 171 31.71 -6.21 -26.66
CA GLU A 171 30.71 -6.61 -27.66
C GLU A 171 29.49 -7.26 -26.98
N ARG A 172 28.29 -6.76 -27.29
CA ARG A 172 27.02 -7.38 -26.87
C ARG A 172 26.58 -8.41 -27.92
N ARG A 173 26.37 -9.63 -27.47
CA ARG A 173 25.83 -10.73 -28.29
C ARG A 173 24.48 -11.15 -27.77
N LEU A 174 23.41 -10.62 -28.33
CA LEU A 174 22.03 -10.93 -27.98
C LEU A 174 21.42 -11.89 -29.01
N TYR A 175 20.98 -13.05 -28.57
CA TYR A 175 20.27 -14.03 -29.39
C TYR A 175 18.83 -14.14 -28.89
N THR A 176 17.86 -13.87 -29.75
CA THR A 176 16.44 -13.87 -29.41
C THR A 176 15.65 -14.76 -30.37
N ALA A 177 14.56 -15.33 -29.86
CA ALA A 177 13.49 -15.87 -30.67
C ALA A 177 12.27 -14.94 -30.50
N GLY A 178 11.80 -14.37 -31.59
CA GLY A 178 10.84 -13.27 -31.65
C GLY A 178 11.53 -11.94 -31.96
N GLU A 179 11.08 -11.28 -33.03
CA GLU A 179 11.70 -10.09 -33.63
C GLU A 179 11.90 -8.93 -32.62
N HIS A 180 10.91 -8.72 -31.76
CA HIS A 180 10.90 -7.62 -30.78
C HIS A 180 11.32 -8.05 -29.37
N LYS A 181 11.82 -9.28 -29.15
CA LYS A 181 12.13 -9.80 -27.81
C LYS A 181 13.29 -9.08 -27.11
N GLY A 182 14.14 -8.41 -27.90
CA GLY A 182 15.23 -7.57 -27.39
C GLY A 182 14.85 -6.09 -27.20
N MET A 183 13.59 -5.74 -27.33
CA MET A 183 13.09 -4.39 -27.10
C MET A 183 13.50 -3.89 -25.69
N LEU A 184 13.99 -2.64 -25.61
CA LEU A 184 14.47 -2.01 -24.37
C LEU A 184 15.78 -2.61 -23.80
N ASP A 185 16.50 -3.45 -24.52
CA ASP A 185 17.85 -3.85 -24.09
C ASP A 185 18.77 -2.61 -24.04
N PRO A 186 19.29 -2.20 -22.87
CA PRO A 186 20.08 -0.98 -22.72
C PRO A 186 21.47 -1.08 -23.39
N PHE A 187 21.87 -2.28 -23.83
CA PHE A 187 23.15 -2.57 -24.46
C PHE A 187 23.04 -2.74 -25.97
N SER A 188 21.86 -2.52 -26.52
CA SER A 188 21.61 -2.55 -27.98
C SER A 188 21.14 -1.16 -28.46
N LYS A 189 21.35 -0.88 -29.75
CA LYS A 189 20.83 0.35 -30.36
C LYS A 189 19.29 0.28 -30.39
N GLU A 190 18.64 1.42 -30.12
CA GLU A 190 17.19 1.52 -30.21
C GLU A 190 16.69 1.26 -31.64
N ASN A 191 15.63 0.47 -31.74
CA ASN A 191 14.87 0.27 -32.96
C ASN A 191 13.71 1.26 -33.00
N PRO A 192 13.59 2.13 -34.03
CA PRO A 192 12.50 3.09 -34.14
C PRO A 192 11.09 2.47 -34.11
N ALA A 193 10.92 1.26 -34.64
CA ALA A 193 9.64 0.54 -34.59
C ALA A 193 9.26 0.14 -33.17
N ASP A 194 10.23 -0.33 -32.38
CA ASP A 194 10.02 -0.68 -30.96
C ASP A 194 9.69 0.56 -30.13
N VAL A 195 10.39 1.68 -30.37
CA VAL A 195 10.11 2.97 -29.72
C VAL A 195 8.69 3.45 -30.05
N ALA A 196 8.26 3.32 -31.29
CA ALA A 196 6.89 3.68 -31.69
C ALA A 196 5.83 2.82 -30.99
N HIS A 197 6.08 1.51 -30.87
CA HIS A 197 5.21 0.59 -30.14
C HIS A 197 5.09 0.96 -28.65
N ILE A 198 6.23 1.24 -27.99
CA ILE A 198 6.26 1.66 -26.58
C ILE A 198 5.46 2.95 -26.38
N LYS A 199 5.67 3.95 -27.22
CA LYS A 199 4.91 5.21 -27.16
C LYS A 199 3.41 4.99 -27.31
N THR A 200 2.99 4.09 -28.19
CA THR A 200 1.58 3.73 -28.35
C THR A 200 1.01 3.10 -27.08
N MET A 201 1.76 2.18 -26.45
CA MET A 201 1.37 1.55 -25.19
C MET A 201 1.27 2.58 -24.05
N LEU A 202 2.26 3.46 -23.91
CA LEU A 202 2.26 4.53 -22.90
C LEU A 202 1.08 5.48 -23.07
N ASN A 203 0.78 5.87 -24.32
CA ASN A 203 -0.39 6.70 -24.64
C ASN A 203 -1.71 6.01 -24.25
N GLY A 204 -1.82 4.70 -24.48
CA GLY A 204 -2.99 3.92 -24.07
C GLY A 204 -3.19 3.93 -22.54
N ILE A 205 -2.11 3.70 -21.78
CA ILE A 205 -2.16 3.75 -20.30
C ILE A 205 -2.47 5.18 -19.83
N HIS A 206 -1.89 6.19 -20.47
CA HIS A 206 -2.17 7.60 -20.15
C HIS A 206 -3.62 7.96 -20.40
N GLN A 207 -4.20 7.49 -21.52
CA GLN A 207 -5.61 7.73 -21.81
C GLN A 207 -6.54 7.10 -20.77
N GLN A 208 -6.25 5.87 -20.31
CA GLN A 208 -6.99 5.23 -19.21
C GLN A 208 -6.95 6.08 -17.94
N PHE A 209 -5.79 6.66 -17.61
CA PHE A 209 -5.66 7.56 -16.46
C PHE A 209 -6.49 8.84 -16.63
N ILE A 210 -6.43 9.47 -17.82
CA ILE A 210 -7.23 10.65 -18.14
C ILE A 210 -8.72 10.36 -17.98
N ASP A 211 -9.18 9.22 -18.51
CA ASP A 211 -10.58 8.82 -18.46
C ASP A 211 -11.04 8.58 -16.99
N ALA A 212 -10.22 7.93 -16.17
CA ALA A 212 -10.50 7.74 -14.75
C ALA A 212 -10.61 9.08 -13.99
N VAL A 213 -9.70 10.03 -14.26
CA VAL A 213 -9.75 11.35 -13.64
C VAL A 213 -10.98 12.12 -14.09
N LYS A 214 -11.29 12.11 -15.38
CA LYS A 214 -12.51 12.74 -15.93
C LYS A 214 -13.78 12.12 -15.34
N GLN A 215 -13.83 10.81 -15.18
CA GLN A 215 -14.96 10.12 -14.56
C GLN A 215 -15.12 10.52 -13.09
N GLY A 216 -14.03 10.57 -12.35
CA GLY A 216 -14.08 10.86 -10.91
C GLY A 216 -14.31 12.34 -10.60
N ARG A 217 -13.73 13.25 -11.40
CA ARG A 217 -13.84 14.70 -11.17
C ARG A 217 -15.04 15.36 -11.89
N GLY A 218 -15.43 14.80 -13.04
CA GLY A 218 -16.56 15.34 -13.84
C GLY A 218 -16.41 16.81 -14.18
N ASP A 219 -17.50 17.57 -14.05
CA ASP A 219 -17.59 19.00 -14.37
C ASP A 219 -16.78 19.91 -13.45
N ARG A 220 -16.12 19.35 -12.41
CA ARG A 220 -15.23 20.10 -11.51
C ARG A 220 -13.91 20.48 -12.16
N LEU A 221 -13.46 19.73 -13.19
CA LEU A 221 -12.20 20.00 -13.87
C LEU A 221 -12.27 21.29 -14.70
N ALA A 222 -11.25 22.13 -14.55
CA ALA A 222 -11.05 23.27 -15.43
C ALA A 222 -10.73 22.81 -16.85
N ASP A 223 -11.05 23.64 -17.82
CA ASP A 223 -10.67 23.43 -19.22
C ASP A 223 -9.22 23.93 -19.46
N ASP A 224 -8.27 23.18 -18.88
CA ASP A 224 -6.84 23.45 -19.03
C ASP A 224 -6.14 22.18 -19.55
N PRO A 225 -5.55 22.22 -20.78
CA PRO A 225 -4.88 21.06 -21.37
C PRO A 225 -3.65 20.59 -20.56
N ASN A 226 -3.07 21.46 -19.71
CA ASN A 226 -1.92 21.11 -18.90
C ASN A 226 -2.25 20.12 -17.80
N ILE A 227 -3.52 20.01 -17.38
CA ILE A 227 -3.96 19.06 -16.34
C ILE A 227 -3.48 17.64 -16.64
N PHE A 228 -3.49 17.26 -17.92
CA PHE A 228 -3.13 15.91 -18.37
C PHE A 228 -1.73 15.81 -18.99
N SER A 229 -0.88 16.83 -18.78
CA SER A 229 0.46 16.88 -19.39
C SER A 229 1.56 16.20 -18.54
N GLY A 230 1.21 15.70 -17.35
CA GLY A 230 2.17 15.16 -16.38
C GLY A 230 2.73 16.21 -15.42
N LEU A 231 2.28 17.45 -15.48
CA LEU A 231 2.61 18.50 -14.51
C LEU A 231 1.96 18.21 -13.14
N PHE A 232 2.47 18.85 -12.11
CA PHE A 232 1.92 18.84 -10.76
C PHE A 232 1.83 20.26 -10.22
N TRP A 233 0.97 20.44 -9.25
CA TRP A 233 0.63 21.73 -8.66
C TRP A 233 0.61 21.64 -7.15
N THR A 234 0.64 22.79 -6.50
CA THR A 234 0.34 22.87 -5.08
C THR A 234 -1.15 22.57 -4.82
N GLY A 235 -1.48 22.15 -3.58
CA GLY A 235 -2.88 21.94 -3.21
C GLY A 235 -3.73 23.21 -3.40
N GLU A 236 -3.17 24.40 -3.14
CA GLU A 236 -3.86 25.67 -3.35
C GLU A 236 -4.18 25.94 -4.83
N GLU A 237 -3.22 25.74 -5.72
CA GLU A 237 -3.42 25.88 -7.18
C GLU A 237 -4.40 24.83 -7.72
N SER A 238 -4.38 23.63 -7.14
CA SER A 238 -5.20 22.49 -7.55
C SER A 238 -6.71 22.72 -7.35
N ILE A 239 -7.12 23.65 -6.48
CA ILE A 239 -8.54 24.04 -6.31
C ILE A 239 -9.06 24.67 -7.60
N ASN A 240 -8.33 25.62 -8.16
CA ASN A 240 -8.73 26.32 -9.39
C ASN A 240 -8.74 25.40 -10.61
N LEU A 241 -7.92 24.34 -10.60
CA LEU A 241 -7.90 23.32 -11.64
C LEU A 241 -8.98 22.24 -11.47
N GLY A 242 -9.71 22.28 -10.34
CA GLY A 242 -10.71 21.27 -10.01
C GLY A 242 -10.11 19.91 -9.64
N LEU A 243 -8.82 19.85 -9.34
CA LEU A 243 -8.13 18.63 -8.91
C LEU A 243 -8.40 18.30 -7.44
N VAL A 244 -8.67 19.32 -6.61
CA VAL A 244 -9.11 19.15 -5.22
C VAL A 244 -10.36 20.01 -4.96
N ASP A 245 -11.16 19.63 -3.96
CA ASP A 245 -12.42 20.30 -3.63
C ASP A 245 -12.22 21.36 -2.53
N GLY A 246 -11.15 21.23 -1.73
CA GLY A 246 -10.87 22.18 -0.66
C GLY A 246 -9.55 21.92 0.07
N LEU A 247 -9.22 22.84 0.97
CA LEU A 247 -8.07 22.70 1.85
C LEU A 247 -8.51 22.13 3.20
N GLY A 248 -7.82 21.12 3.69
CA GLY A 248 -8.12 20.53 4.98
C GLY A 248 -7.28 19.29 5.30
N SER A 249 -7.01 19.10 6.58
CA SER A 249 -6.40 17.89 7.11
C SER A 249 -7.44 16.78 7.37
N SER A 250 -6.99 15.56 7.63
CA SER A 250 -7.88 14.45 8.04
C SER A 250 -8.72 14.82 9.28
N SER A 251 -8.12 15.50 10.26
CA SER A 251 -8.85 15.97 11.44
C SER A 251 -9.92 17.03 11.10
N TYR A 252 -9.64 17.91 10.14
CA TYR A 252 -10.62 18.89 9.65
C TYR A 252 -11.79 18.17 8.96
N VAL A 253 -11.49 17.25 8.04
CA VAL A 253 -12.53 16.50 7.31
C VAL A 253 -13.37 15.67 8.28
N ALA A 254 -12.76 14.99 9.25
CA ALA A 254 -13.48 14.21 10.26
C ALA A 254 -14.41 15.10 11.10
N ARG A 255 -13.93 16.26 11.58
CA ARG A 255 -14.68 17.15 12.47
C ARG A 255 -15.71 17.99 11.71
N GLU A 256 -15.32 18.62 10.59
CA GLU A 256 -16.14 19.63 9.93
C GLU A 256 -16.99 19.08 8.78
N ILE A 257 -16.55 18.04 8.10
CA ILE A 257 -17.27 17.48 6.95
C ILE A 257 -18.07 16.24 7.37
N ILE A 258 -17.42 15.22 7.93
CA ILE A 258 -18.06 13.97 8.36
C ILE A 258 -18.86 14.19 9.67
N LYS A 259 -18.47 15.19 10.48
CA LYS A 259 -19.06 15.48 11.80
C LYS A 259 -18.87 14.35 12.82
N GLN A 260 -17.79 13.59 12.67
CA GLN A 260 -17.37 12.54 13.59
C GLN A 260 -15.86 12.65 13.82
N GLU A 261 -15.50 13.34 14.91
CA GLU A 261 -14.10 13.64 15.22
C GLU A 261 -13.28 12.39 15.60
N LYS A 262 -13.95 11.37 16.16
CA LYS A 262 -13.29 10.11 16.51
C LYS A 262 -12.89 9.37 15.22
N MET A 263 -11.60 9.20 15.02
CA MET A 263 -11.03 8.46 13.89
C MET A 263 -10.59 7.08 14.31
N ILE A 264 -10.87 6.07 13.47
CA ILE A 264 -10.45 4.68 13.66
C ILE A 264 -9.69 4.23 12.42
N ASP A 265 -8.49 3.70 12.65
CA ASP A 265 -7.60 3.21 11.59
C ASP A 265 -8.02 1.79 11.18
N PHE A 266 -8.37 1.64 9.89
CA PHE A 266 -8.71 0.38 9.23
C PHE A 266 -7.59 -0.11 8.32
N THR A 267 -6.43 0.54 8.32
CA THR A 267 -5.29 0.15 7.49
C THR A 267 -4.80 -1.24 7.91
N PRO A 268 -4.75 -2.23 7.03
CA PRO A 268 -4.13 -3.50 7.33
C PRO A 268 -2.65 -3.31 7.65
N ARG A 269 -2.25 -3.73 8.83
CA ARG A 269 -0.82 -3.70 9.20
C ARG A 269 -0.21 -5.07 8.98
N PRO A 270 0.98 -5.15 8.38
CA PRO A 270 1.66 -6.42 8.25
C PRO A 270 1.91 -7.01 9.63
N ASP A 271 1.34 -8.18 9.88
CA ASP A 271 1.62 -8.94 11.10
C ASP A 271 3.05 -9.51 11.02
N TYR A 272 4.02 -8.71 11.46
CA TYR A 272 5.45 -9.08 11.49
C TYR A 272 5.68 -10.37 12.30
N TRP A 273 4.86 -10.61 13.33
CA TRP A 273 4.96 -11.81 14.17
C TRP A 273 4.45 -13.04 13.44
N ARG A 274 3.40 -12.93 12.68
CA ARG A 274 2.89 -14.00 11.84
C ARG A 274 3.90 -14.36 10.76
N ARG A 275 4.48 -13.36 10.08
CA ARG A 275 5.57 -13.59 9.09
C ARG A 275 6.81 -14.22 9.72
N PHE A 276 7.15 -13.84 10.95
CA PHE A 276 8.26 -14.43 11.69
C PHE A 276 7.96 -15.87 12.11
N ALA A 277 6.76 -16.14 12.63
CA ALA A 277 6.29 -17.47 12.98
C ALA A 277 6.23 -18.40 11.77
N ASP A 278 5.72 -17.92 10.62
CA ASP A 278 5.69 -18.66 9.37
C ASP A 278 7.12 -18.99 8.89
N ARG A 279 8.06 -18.06 8.99
CA ARG A 279 9.48 -18.32 8.65
C ARG A 279 10.12 -19.36 9.58
N ILE A 280 9.86 -19.28 10.88
CA ILE A 280 10.35 -20.29 11.84
C ILE A 280 9.66 -21.63 11.59
N GLY A 281 8.37 -21.65 11.36
CA GLY A 281 7.61 -22.87 11.02
C GLY A 281 8.16 -23.56 9.77
N LEU A 282 8.40 -22.78 8.71
CA LEU A 282 9.02 -23.30 7.48
C LEU A 282 10.46 -23.78 7.70
N ALA A 283 11.26 -23.09 8.51
CA ALA A 283 12.61 -23.51 8.85
C ALA A 283 12.61 -24.80 9.67
N MET A 284 11.73 -24.92 10.67
CA MET A 284 11.54 -26.14 11.45
C MET A 284 11.04 -27.31 10.60
N ALA A 285 10.06 -27.06 9.71
CA ALA A 285 9.56 -28.09 8.79
C ALA A 285 10.67 -28.61 7.85
N ARG A 286 11.55 -27.72 7.35
CA ARG A 286 12.71 -28.10 6.55
C ARG A 286 13.73 -28.95 7.36
N VAL A 287 14.04 -28.54 8.58
CA VAL A 287 14.96 -29.28 9.47
C VAL A 287 14.40 -30.66 9.81
N LEU A 288 13.12 -30.75 10.15
CA LEU A 288 12.44 -32.02 10.45
C LEU A 288 12.30 -32.89 9.19
N GLY A 289 11.97 -32.31 8.03
CA GLY A 289 11.90 -33.03 6.76
C GLY A 289 13.26 -33.62 6.34
N ASN A 290 14.34 -32.86 6.52
CA ASN A 290 15.70 -33.32 6.24
C ASN A 290 16.13 -34.43 7.22
N ASN A 291 15.76 -34.38 8.49
CA ASN A 291 16.10 -35.40 9.48
C ASN A 291 15.23 -36.67 9.37
N LEU A 292 14.03 -36.57 8.79
CA LEU A 292 13.13 -37.71 8.60
C LEU A 292 13.26 -38.37 7.21
N GLY A 293 14.17 -37.87 6.35
CA GLY A 293 14.41 -38.45 5.01
C GLY A 293 13.22 -38.34 4.05
N ILE A 294 12.29 -37.41 4.31
CA ILE A 294 11.11 -37.17 3.47
C ILE A 294 11.45 -36.08 2.44
N ASN A 295 12.47 -36.31 1.63
CA ASN A 295 12.74 -35.55 0.41
C ASN A 295 12.54 -36.48 -0.77
N ASN A 296 11.40 -36.34 -1.46
CA ASN A 296 11.23 -36.70 -2.85
C ASN A 296 11.52 -35.52 -3.73
#